data_2f2d855657dcf42582050e173315d279
#
_entry.id   2f2d855657dcf42582050e173315d279
#
_cell.length_a   1.000
_cell.length_b   1.000
_cell.length_c   1.000
_cell.angle_alpha   90.00
_cell.angle_beta   90.00
_cell.angle_gamma   90.00
#
_symmetry.space_group_name_H-M   'P 1'
#
loop_
_entity.id
_entity.type
_entity.pdbx_description
1 polymer ?
#
loop_
_entity_poly.entity_id
_entity_poly.type
_entity_poly.pdbx_seq_one_letter_code
_entity_poly.pdbx_strand_id
1 'polypeptide(L)'
;MITLYGFAVSNYFNIVKQVLLEKQIAFTEERVLPRSKDEAVLSLSPLGKIPFIRTPQGGLCESAVILDYLEAQYPAHPLVPADPFDAAKVRELCTFINLHLELVARELYPQAFFGGSVSDATKESVHKLLVRNIEAFKRIAHFAPYVAGDTFTVADCVAFGNLPLIGMATRAAYGEDLLMTAGVDYKPYIKLVGERPSAQKVVEDRKAEMTRPKT
;
A
#
# COMPACT_ATOMS: atom_id res chain seq x y z
N MET A 1 -9.91 14.50 16.33
CA MET A 1 -10.36 13.36 15.51
C MET A 1 -9.64 13.42 14.17
N ILE A 2 -9.23 12.29 13.61
CA ILE A 2 -8.56 12.21 12.31
C ILE A 2 -9.61 12.12 11.21
N THR A 3 -9.39 12.82 10.09
CA THR A 3 -10.12 12.59 8.83
C THR A 3 -9.15 12.05 7.80
N LEU A 4 -9.46 10.89 7.22
CA LEU A 4 -8.72 10.25 6.13
C LEU A 4 -9.35 10.60 4.79
N TYR A 5 -8.57 11.18 3.91
CA TYR A 5 -9.00 11.62 2.57
C TYR A 5 -8.50 10.69 1.49
N GLY A 6 -9.37 10.33 0.57
CA GLY A 6 -9.08 9.48 -0.57
C GLY A 6 -10.26 8.62 -0.98
N PHE A 7 -10.03 7.44 -1.54
CA PHE A 7 -11.10 6.51 -1.90
C PHE A 7 -10.59 5.05 -1.89
N ALA A 8 -11.49 4.12 -1.64
CA ALA A 8 -11.15 2.74 -1.31
C ALA A 8 -10.56 1.89 -2.46
N VAL A 9 -10.49 2.40 -3.71
CA VAL A 9 -9.76 1.70 -4.78
C VAL A 9 -8.25 1.89 -4.66
N SER A 10 -7.80 3.00 -4.03
CA SER A 10 -6.38 3.28 -3.86
C SER A 10 -5.72 2.33 -2.85
N ASN A 11 -4.65 1.65 -3.27
CA ASN A 11 -3.84 0.81 -2.38
C ASN A 11 -3.27 1.62 -1.21
N TYR A 12 -2.69 2.78 -1.47
CA TYR A 12 -2.11 3.62 -0.40
C TYR A 12 -3.15 4.14 0.59
N PHE A 13 -4.37 4.48 0.11
CA PHE A 13 -5.49 4.80 1.01
C PHE A 13 -5.81 3.61 1.93
N ASN A 14 -5.91 2.42 1.34
CA ASN A 14 -6.23 1.20 2.08
C ASN A 14 -5.14 0.81 3.09
N ILE A 15 -3.87 1.05 2.78
CA ILE A 15 -2.77 0.85 3.73
C ILE A 15 -2.95 1.74 4.97
N VAL A 16 -3.17 3.04 4.79
CA VAL A 16 -3.40 3.96 5.92
C VAL A 16 -4.66 3.60 6.69
N LYS A 17 -5.75 3.28 5.99
CA LYS A 17 -7.01 2.83 6.61
C LYS A 17 -6.82 1.57 7.43
N GLN A 18 -6.11 0.57 6.92
CA GLN A 18 -5.83 -0.67 7.64
C GLN A 18 -5.04 -0.40 8.93
N VAL A 19 -4.02 0.47 8.88
CA VAL A 19 -3.26 0.86 10.06
C VAL A 19 -4.13 1.58 11.10
N LEU A 20 -5.01 2.50 10.69
CA LEU A 20 -5.96 3.16 11.58
C LEU A 20 -6.87 2.14 12.28
N LEU A 21 -7.37 1.14 11.55
CA LEU A 21 -8.21 0.08 12.09
C LEU A 21 -7.44 -0.84 13.05
N GLU A 22 -6.23 -1.28 12.69
CA GLU A 22 -5.38 -2.13 13.54
C GLU A 22 -5.01 -1.44 14.85
N LYS A 23 -4.74 -0.14 14.80
CA LYS A 23 -4.44 0.67 15.98
C LYS A 23 -5.69 1.11 16.75
N GLN A 24 -6.88 0.74 16.28
CA GLN A 24 -8.18 1.12 16.88
C GLN A 24 -8.35 2.64 17.04
N ILE A 25 -7.79 3.41 16.12
CA ILE A 25 -7.89 4.87 16.11
C ILE A 25 -9.22 5.27 15.48
N ALA A 26 -10.01 6.09 16.17
CA ALA A 26 -11.25 6.64 15.62
C ALA A 26 -10.94 7.68 14.53
N PHE A 27 -11.56 7.51 13.36
CA PHE A 27 -11.42 8.40 12.21
C PHE A 27 -12.70 8.51 11.41
N THR A 28 -12.78 9.54 10.57
CA THR A 28 -13.79 9.69 9.52
C THR A 28 -13.14 9.60 8.16
N GLU A 29 -13.92 9.28 7.14
CA GLU A 29 -13.45 9.20 5.76
C GLU A 29 -14.11 10.29 4.91
N GLU A 30 -13.34 10.98 4.10
CA GLU A 30 -13.82 11.88 3.06
C GLU A 30 -13.31 11.46 1.70
N ARG A 31 -14.26 11.30 0.75
CA ARG A 31 -13.95 10.84 -0.59
C ARG A 31 -13.30 11.95 -1.41
N VAL A 32 -12.04 11.75 -1.80
CA VAL A 32 -11.28 12.60 -2.69
C VAL A 32 -10.63 11.75 -3.78
N LEU A 33 -10.75 12.20 -5.04
CA LEU A 33 -10.06 11.56 -6.17
C LEU A 33 -8.63 12.07 -6.31
N PRO A 34 -7.70 11.24 -6.83
CA PRO A 34 -6.32 11.67 -7.06
C PRO A 34 -6.26 12.71 -8.18
N ARG A 35 -5.18 13.51 -8.17
CA ARG A 35 -4.95 14.63 -9.11
C ARG A 35 -5.98 15.76 -8.96
N SER A 36 -6.49 15.96 -7.75
CA SER A 36 -7.34 17.11 -7.44
C SER A 36 -6.59 18.42 -7.70
N LYS A 37 -7.33 19.40 -8.24
CA LYS A 37 -6.87 20.78 -8.42
C LYS A 37 -7.59 21.74 -7.47
N ASP A 38 -8.36 21.23 -6.54
CA ASP A 38 -9.05 22.01 -5.51
C ASP A 38 -8.03 22.54 -4.51
N GLU A 39 -8.01 23.84 -4.29
CA GLU A 39 -7.11 24.52 -3.35
C GLU A 39 -7.25 24.01 -1.92
N ALA A 40 -8.45 23.62 -1.50
CA ALA A 40 -8.66 23.01 -0.19
C ALA A 40 -7.93 21.65 -0.06
N VAL A 41 -7.86 20.89 -1.15
CA VAL A 41 -7.07 19.64 -1.21
C VAL A 41 -5.58 19.94 -1.32
N LEU A 42 -5.19 20.86 -2.20
CA LEU A 42 -3.79 21.23 -2.44
C LEU A 42 -3.12 21.80 -1.18
N SER A 43 -3.86 22.50 -0.32
CA SER A 43 -3.36 22.99 0.96
C SER A 43 -2.97 21.88 1.94
N LEU A 44 -3.53 20.66 1.80
CA LEU A 44 -3.26 19.48 2.64
C LEU A 44 -2.39 18.44 1.93
N SER A 45 -2.50 18.35 0.61
CA SER A 45 -1.74 17.46 -0.26
C SER A 45 -1.28 18.21 -1.50
N PRO A 46 -0.10 18.86 -1.49
CA PRO A 46 0.35 19.79 -2.53
C PRO A 46 0.42 19.22 -3.95
N LEU A 47 0.53 17.90 -4.09
CA LEU A 47 0.48 17.21 -5.38
C LEU A 47 -0.93 16.75 -5.77
N GLY A 48 -1.96 17.05 -4.97
CA GLY A 48 -3.33 16.54 -5.18
C GLY A 48 -3.41 15.01 -5.13
N LYS A 49 -2.45 14.36 -4.47
CA LYS A 49 -2.40 12.90 -4.31
C LYS A 49 -3.21 12.45 -3.09
N ILE A 50 -3.55 11.19 -3.06
CA ILE A 50 -4.21 10.49 -1.96
C ILE A 50 -3.37 9.26 -1.53
N PRO A 51 -3.45 8.83 -0.25
CA PRO A 51 -4.18 9.45 0.85
C PRO A 51 -3.48 10.68 1.41
N PHE A 52 -4.24 11.47 2.15
CA PHE A 52 -3.75 12.43 3.11
C PHE A 52 -4.68 12.44 4.32
N ILE A 53 -4.23 12.96 5.44
CA ILE A 53 -5.06 13.06 6.66
C ILE A 53 -5.12 14.52 7.13
N ARG A 54 -6.21 14.85 7.82
CA ARG A 54 -6.30 16.04 8.66
C ARG A 54 -6.34 15.62 10.12
N THR A 55 -5.57 16.29 10.93
CA THR A 55 -5.51 16.16 12.38
C THR A 55 -5.84 17.50 13.04
N PRO A 56 -6.03 17.59 14.35
CA PRO A 56 -6.15 18.87 15.04
C PRO A 56 -4.95 19.79 14.86
N GLN A 57 -3.77 19.26 14.57
CA GLN A 57 -2.52 20.02 14.36
C GLN A 57 -2.35 20.49 12.92
N GLY A 58 -3.05 19.87 11.95
CA GLY A 58 -2.94 20.22 10.54
C GLY A 58 -3.05 19.02 9.61
N GLY A 59 -2.69 19.22 8.33
CA GLY A 59 -2.67 18.19 7.31
C GLY A 59 -1.34 17.43 7.25
N LEU A 60 -1.41 16.14 6.91
CA LEU A 60 -0.25 15.32 6.56
C LEU A 60 -0.55 14.55 5.27
N CYS A 61 0.37 14.60 4.33
CA CYS A 61 0.38 13.74 3.14
C CYS A 61 1.59 12.79 3.19
N GLU A 62 1.73 11.95 2.15
CA GLU A 62 2.67 10.85 2.03
C GLU A 62 2.37 9.70 3.02
N SER A 63 1.96 8.55 2.48
CA SER A 63 1.51 7.42 3.31
C SER A 63 2.54 6.98 4.34
N ALA A 64 3.82 6.89 3.99
CA ALA A 64 4.88 6.49 4.92
C ALA A 64 4.99 7.47 6.11
N VAL A 65 4.89 8.77 5.86
CA VAL A 65 4.92 9.82 6.90
C VAL A 65 3.68 9.72 7.79
N ILE A 66 2.51 9.46 7.18
CA ILE A 66 1.27 9.26 7.93
C ILE A 66 1.40 8.04 8.86
N LEU A 67 1.96 6.92 8.38
CA LEU A 67 2.15 5.72 9.20
C LEU A 67 3.07 5.97 10.38
N ASP A 68 4.20 6.65 10.18
CA ASP A 68 5.13 7.02 11.25
C ASP A 68 4.48 7.98 12.27
N TYR A 69 3.69 8.95 11.81
CA TYR A 69 2.93 9.83 12.70
C TYR A 69 1.92 9.05 13.56
N LEU A 70 1.17 8.13 12.94
CA LEU A 70 0.18 7.32 13.67
C LEU A 70 0.85 6.42 14.70
N GLU A 71 2.02 5.86 14.39
CA GLU A 71 2.78 5.03 15.31
C GLU A 71 3.26 5.84 16.53
N ALA A 72 3.84 7.01 16.29
CA ALA A 72 4.36 7.87 17.34
C ALA A 72 3.27 8.51 18.20
N GLN A 73 2.17 8.98 17.57
CA GLN A 73 1.09 9.69 18.28
C GLN A 73 0.15 8.77 19.05
N TYR A 74 -0.01 7.51 18.59
CA TYR A 74 -0.91 6.52 19.15
C TYR A 74 -0.15 5.24 19.52
N PRO A 75 0.60 5.23 20.64
CA PRO A 75 1.46 4.10 21.01
C PRO A 75 0.71 2.83 21.45
N ALA A 76 -0.59 2.93 21.73
CA ALA A 76 -1.43 1.75 21.94
C ALA A 76 -1.53 0.93 20.65
N HIS A 77 -1.51 -0.40 20.77
CA HIS A 77 -1.49 -1.32 19.62
C HIS A 77 -0.34 -1.03 18.64
N PRO A 78 0.93 -1.18 19.07
CA PRO A 78 2.08 -0.88 18.21
C PRO A 78 2.12 -1.83 17.01
N LEU A 79 2.43 -1.27 15.85
CA LEU A 79 2.64 -2.00 14.60
C LEU A 79 4.11 -1.98 14.16
N VAL A 80 4.98 -1.45 15.01
CA VAL A 80 6.43 -1.40 14.81
C VAL A 80 7.09 -1.89 16.09
N PRO A 81 8.15 -2.72 16.02
CA PRO A 81 8.90 -3.18 17.18
C PRO A 81 9.44 -2.03 18.04
N ALA A 82 9.57 -2.27 19.33
CA ALA A 82 10.13 -1.27 20.27
C ALA A 82 11.65 -1.08 20.11
N ASP A 83 12.38 -2.12 19.68
CA ASP A 83 13.79 -2.02 19.39
C ASP A 83 14.02 -1.12 18.15
N PRO A 84 14.90 -0.11 18.22
CA PRO A 84 15.09 0.84 17.12
C PRO A 84 15.60 0.19 15.83
N PHE A 85 16.45 -0.85 15.92
CA PHE A 85 16.99 -1.52 14.74
C PHE A 85 15.92 -2.39 14.07
N ASP A 86 15.16 -3.16 14.86
CA ASP A 86 14.04 -3.96 14.35
C ASP A 86 12.96 -3.07 13.75
N ALA A 87 12.66 -1.93 14.40
CA ALA A 87 11.78 -0.90 13.85
C ALA A 87 12.27 -0.37 12.49
N ALA A 88 13.59 -0.14 12.37
CA ALA A 88 14.20 0.30 11.11
C ALA A 88 14.09 -0.79 10.04
N LYS A 89 14.23 -2.07 10.39
CA LYS A 89 14.07 -3.20 9.45
C LYS A 89 12.64 -3.31 8.91
N VAL A 90 11.64 -3.09 9.75
CA VAL A 90 10.23 -3.03 9.31
C VAL A 90 10.01 -1.86 8.33
N ARG A 91 10.56 -0.67 8.62
CA ARG A 91 10.47 0.51 7.74
C ARG A 91 11.26 0.34 6.44
N GLU A 92 12.43 -0.31 6.50
CA GLU A 92 13.20 -0.69 5.32
C GLU A 92 12.37 -1.55 4.37
N LEU A 93 11.67 -2.56 4.90
CA LEU A 93 10.81 -3.44 4.12
C LEU A 93 9.62 -2.68 3.51
N CYS A 94 8.95 -1.80 4.29
CA CYS A 94 7.88 -0.93 3.76
C CYS A 94 8.38 -0.06 2.60
N THR A 95 9.54 0.56 2.79
CA THR A 95 10.18 1.43 1.79
C THR A 95 10.52 0.64 0.54
N PHE A 96 11.08 -0.57 0.72
CA PHE A 96 11.45 -1.43 -0.39
C PHE A 96 10.23 -1.85 -1.22
N ILE A 97 9.15 -2.31 -0.57
CA ILE A 97 7.90 -2.69 -1.25
C ILE A 97 7.33 -1.49 -2.02
N ASN A 98 7.28 -0.31 -1.40
CA ASN A 98 6.70 0.88 -2.03
C ASN A 98 7.54 1.38 -3.21
N LEU A 99 8.86 1.59 -3.03
CA LEU A 99 9.69 2.26 -4.03
C LEU A 99 10.23 1.32 -5.10
N HIS A 100 10.60 0.10 -4.71
CA HIS A 100 11.32 -0.80 -5.60
C HIS A 100 10.44 -1.88 -6.24
N LEU A 101 9.25 -2.14 -5.67
CA LEU A 101 8.30 -3.07 -6.27
C LEU A 101 7.08 -2.33 -6.81
N GLU A 102 6.28 -1.69 -5.94
CA GLU A 102 5.00 -1.12 -6.32
C GLU A 102 5.14 0.07 -7.27
N LEU A 103 6.02 1.03 -6.95
CA LEU A 103 6.19 2.22 -7.79
C LEU A 103 6.75 1.85 -9.18
N VAL A 104 7.58 0.82 -9.26
CA VAL A 104 8.07 0.28 -10.54
C VAL A 104 6.95 -0.41 -11.30
N ALA A 105 6.17 -1.29 -10.65
CA ALA A 105 5.04 -1.96 -11.27
C ALA A 105 3.91 -1.00 -11.67
N ARG A 106 3.82 0.17 -11.01
CA ARG A 106 2.81 1.21 -11.29
C ARG A 106 2.87 1.74 -12.73
N GLU A 107 4.03 1.70 -13.36
CA GLU A 107 4.19 2.07 -14.76
C GLU A 107 3.36 1.16 -15.70
N LEU A 108 2.97 -0.04 -15.24
CA LEU A 108 2.12 -0.98 -15.97
C LEU A 108 0.62 -0.75 -15.73
N TYR A 109 0.23 0.05 -14.71
CA TYR A 109 -1.16 0.24 -14.29
C TYR A 109 -2.06 0.82 -15.38
N PRO A 110 -1.61 1.73 -16.26
CA PRO A 110 -2.45 2.19 -17.37
C PRO A 110 -3.01 1.01 -18.20
N GLN A 111 -2.18 0.02 -18.52
CA GLN A 111 -2.61 -1.17 -19.26
C GLN A 111 -3.36 -2.16 -18.36
N ALA A 112 -2.89 -2.39 -17.14
CA ALA A 112 -3.43 -3.43 -16.28
C ALA A 112 -4.82 -3.11 -15.72
N PHE A 113 -5.11 -1.83 -15.44
CA PHE A 113 -6.29 -1.45 -14.66
C PHE A 113 -7.14 -0.36 -15.28
N PHE A 114 -6.63 0.38 -16.27
CA PHE A 114 -7.31 1.59 -16.77
C PHE A 114 -7.63 1.55 -18.28
N GLY A 115 -7.47 0.40 -18.93
CA GLY A 115 -7.80 0.21 -20.35
C GLY A 115 -6.90 0.97 -21.33
N GLY A 116 -5.77 1.49 -20.83
CA GLY A 116 -4.74 2.14 -21.65
C GLY A 116 -3.72 1.15 -22.20
N SER A 117 -2.62 1.68 -22.73
CA SER A 117 -1.49 0.89 -23.22
C SER A 117 -0.17 1.38 -22.62
N VAL A 118 0.81 0.51 -22.56
CA VAL A 118 2.18 0.79 -22.12
C VAL A 118 3.13 0.42 -23.25
N SER A 119 4.10 1.29 -23.56
CA SER A 119 5.08 1.04 -24.64
C SER A 119 5.95 -0.19 -24.35
N ASP A 120 6.41 -0.87 -25.39
CA ASP A 120 7.28 -2.04 -25.23
C ASP A 120 8.60 -1.68 -24.54
N ALA A 121 9.14 -0.49 -24.81
CA ALA A 121 10.34 0.02 -24.13
C ALA A 121 10.12 0.18 -22.62
N THR A 122 8.95 0.71 -22.21
CA THR A 122 8.59 0.81 -20.78
C THR A 122 8.43 -0.57 -20.17
N LYS A 123 7.72 -1.49 -20.83
CA LYS A 123 7.56 -2.88 -20.35
C LYS A 123 8.92 -3.56 -20.17
N GLU A 124 9.83 -3.45 -21.14
CA GLU A 124 11.17 -4.03 -21.03
C GLU A 124 11.96 -3.46 -19.85
N SER A 125 11.93 -2.14 -19.67
CA SER A 125 12.59 -1.48 -18.55
C SER A 125 12.02 -1.93 -17.19
N VAL A 126 10.69 -1.93 -17.04
CA VAL A 126 9.99 -2.36 -15.83
C VAL A 126 10.28 -3.83 -15.55
N HIS A 127 10.25 -4.70 -16.56
CA HIS A 127 10.56 -6.12 -16.38
C HIS A 127 11.96 -6.34 -15.80
N LYS A 128 12.98 -5.72 -16.41
CA LYS A 128 14.39 -5.81 -15.94
C LYS A 128 14.52 -5.32 -14.49
N LEU A 129 13.87 -4.20 -14.15
CA LEU A 129 13.92 -3.66 -12.80
C LEU A 129 13.20 -4.57 -11.80
N LEU A 130 11.98 -5.06 -12.11
CA LEU A 130 11.23 -5.91 -11.21
C LEU A 130 11.92 -7.24 -10.96
N VAL A 131 12.44 -7.91 -11.98
CA VAL A 131 13.18 -9.17 -11.81
C VAL A 131 14.32 -9.00 -10.81
N ARG A 132 15.16 -7.97 -10.99
CA ARG A 132 16.25 -7.65 -10.08
C ARG A 132 15.75 -7.33 -8.67
N ASN A 133 14.72 -6.49 -8.58
CA ASN A 133 14.23 -5.99 -7.30
C ASN A 133 13.47 -7.07 -6.52
N ILE A 134 12.79 -8.00 -7.18
CA ILE A 134 12.14 -9.15 -6.53
C ILE A 134 13.21 -10.09 -5.94
N GLU A 135 14.31 -10.34 -6.64
CA GLU A 135 15.42 -11.12 -6.08
C GLU A 135 16.06 -10.44 -4.85
N ALA A 136 16.13 -9.11 -4.84
CA ALA A 136 16.57 -8.37 -3.66
C ALA A 136 15.53 -8.42 -2.52
N PHE A 137 14.24 -8.31 -2.83
CA PHE A 137 13.15 -8.43 -1.87
C PHE A 137 13.17 -9.77 -1.13
N LYS A 138 13.43 -10.87 -1.81
CA LYS A 138 13.56 -12.22 -1.21
C LYS A 138 14.63 -12.31 -0.11
N ARG A 139 15.59 -11.38 -0.08
CA ARG A 139 16.66 -11.34 0.93
C ARG A 139 16.24 -10.64 2.22
N ILE A 140 15.18 -9.85 2.18
CA ILE A 140 14.73 -9.05 3.32
C ILE A 140 13.32 -9.42 3.80
N ALA A 141 12.51 -10.10 2.99
CA ALA A 141 11.20 -10.61 3.36
C ALA A 141 11.30 -12.04 3.93
N HIS A 142 10.63 -12.31 5.04
CA HIS A 142 10.77 -13.59 5.75
C HIS A 142 9.54 -14.50 5.67
N PHE A 143 8.32 -13.95 5.58
CA PHE A 143 7.04 -14.71 5.53
C PHE A 143 6.93 -15.83 6.58
N ALA A 144 7.16 -15.52 7.88
CA ALA A 144 7.17 -16.51 8.96
C ALA A 144 6.31 -16.13 10.20
N PRO A 145 4.95 -16.09 10.15
CA PRO A 145 4.09 -16.15 8.96
C PRO A 145 3.86 -14.80 8.29
N TYR A 146 4.32 -13.69 8.91
CA TYR A 146 4.18 -12.32 8.42
C TYR A 146 5.41 -11.91 7.60
N VAL A 147 5.25 -10.85 6.80
CA VAL A 147 6.29 -10.44 5.84
C VAL A 147 7.61 -10.03 6.50
N ALA A 148 7.57 -9.56 7.76
CA ALA A 148 8.75 -9.18 8.54
C ALA A 148 9.17 -10.21 9.59
N GLY A 149 8.48 -11.36 9.71
CA GLY A 149 8.77 -12.40 10.71
C GLY A 149 7.52 -12.98 11.36
N ASP A 150 7.54 -13.16 12.69
CA ASP A 150 6.51 -13.84 13.47
C ASP A 150 5.37 -12.92 13.96
N THR A 151 5.57 -11.62 13.91
CA THR A 151 4.64 -10.62 14.44
C THR A 151 4.07 -9.75 13.30
N PHE A 152 2.75 -9.49 13.35
CA PHE A 152 2.09 -8.58 12.42
C PHE A 152 2.58 -7.15 12.64
N THR A 153 3.00 -6.48 11.57
CA THR A 153 3.55 -5.13 11.60
C THR A 153 2.93 -4.23 10.53
N VAL A 154 3.30 -2.95 10.51
CA VAL A 154 2.93 -2.02 9.44
C VAL A 154 3.39 -2.52 8.06
N ALA A 155 4.46 -3.33 7.99
CA ALA A 155 4.92 -3.91 6.73
C ALA A 155 3.89 -4.88 6.13
N ASP A 156 3.07 -5.53 6.95
CA ASP A 156 2.00 -6.41 6.48
C ASP A 156 0.84 -5.62 5.87
N CYS A 157 0.51 -4.45 6.42
CA CYS A 157 -0.47 -3.56 5.79
C CYS A 157 0.03 -3.09 4.40
N VAL A 158 1.32 -2.76 4.29
CA VAL A 158 1.96 -2.34 3.03
C VAL A 158 2.01 -3.50 2.02
N ALA A 159 2.43 -4.68 2.45
CA ALA A 159 2.52 -5.86 1.59
C ALA A 159 1.15 -6.34 1.13
N PHE A 160 0.16 -6.39 2.03
CA PHE A 160 -1.23 -6.75 1.71
C PHE A 160 -1.85 -5.84 0.65
N GLY A 161 -1.59 -4.52 0.76
CA GLY A 161 -2.07 -3.54 -0.20
C GLY A 161 -1.38 -3.61 -1.56
N ASN A 162 -0.12 -4.02 -1.62
CA ASN A 162 0.73 -3.85 -2.81
C ASN A 162 1.05 -5.15 -3.56
N LEU A 163 1.41 -6.24 -2.87
CA LEU A 163 1.86 -7.46 -3.56
C LEU A 163 0.84 -8.02 -4.56
N PRO A 164 -0.48 -8.09 -4.25
CA PRO A 164 -1.47 -8.55 -5.23
C PRO A 164 -1.57 -7.66 -6.46
N LEU A 165 -1.42 -6.33 -6.31
CA LEU A 165 -1.48 -5.40 -7.43
C LEU A 165 -0.27 -5.54 -8.35
N ILE A 166 0.92 -5.77 -7.79
CA ILE A 166 2.14 -6.04 -8.54
C ILE A 166 1.96 -7.32 -9.38
N GLY A 167 1.48 -8.41 -8.74
CA GLY A 167 1.22 -9.67 -9.44
C GLY A 167 0.19 -9.54 -10.54
N MET A 168 -0.92 -8.81 -10.30
CA MET A 168 -1.93 -8.55 -11.32
C MET A 168 -1.40 -7.70 -12.48
N ALA A 169 -0.63 -6.65 -12.18
CA ALA A 169 -0.07 -5.76 -13.19
C ALA A 169 0.95 -6.48 -14.10
N THR A 170 1.83 -7.28 -13.50
CA THR A 170 2.81 -8.06 -14.26
C THR A 170 2.15 -9.14 -15.10
N ARG A 171 1.11 -9.82 -14.57
CA ARG A 171 0.31 -10.78 -15.33
C ARG A 171 -0.38 -10.14 -16.53
N ALA A 172 -0.95 -8.95 -16.37
CA ALA A 172 -1.60 -8.23 -17.47
C ALA A 172 -0.61 -7.77 -18.54
N ALA A 173 0.63 -7.42 -18.16
CA ALA A 173 1.63 -6.90 -19.08
C ALA A 173 2.47 -7.99 -19.75
N TYR A 174 2.77 -9.10 -19.04
CA TYR A 174 3.73 -10.13 -19.47
C TYR A 174 3.12 -11.53 -19.58
N GLY A 175 1.85 -11.72 -19.18
CA GLY A 175 1.20 -13.04 -19.12
C GLY A 175 1.54 -13.85 -17.85
N GLU A 176 2.44 -13.36 -17.00
CA GLU A 176 2.89 -14.04 -15.78
C GLU A 176 2.97 -13.10 -14.59
N ASP A 177 2.82 -13.66 -13.40
CA ASP A 177 3.01 -12.97 -12.12
C ASP A 177 4.49 -13.09 -11.74
N LEU A 178 5.26 -12.01 -11.92
CA LEU A 178 6.72 -12.03 -11.69
C LEU A 178 7.11 -12.35 -10.25
N LEU A 179 6.27 -12.04 -9.26
CA LEU A 179 6.51 -12.46 -7.87
C LEU A 179 6.44 -13.99 -7.76
N MET A 180 5.38 -14.60 -8.29
CA MET A 180 5.19 -16.05 -8.28
C MET A 180 6.27 -16.77 -9.07
N THR A 181 6.59 -16.28 -10.27
CA THR A 181 7.64 -16.86 -11.12
C THR A 181 9.02 -16.82 -10.45
N ALA A 182 9.31 -15.78 -9.66
CA ALA A 182 10.54 -15.68 -8.88
C ALA A 182 10.52 -16.51 -7.56
N GLY A 183 9.45 -17.25 -7.31
CA GLY A 183 9.31 -18.11 -6.11
C GLY A 183 8.81 -17.35 -4.86
N VAL A 184 8.29 -16.14 -5.00
CA VAL A 184 7.60 -15.43 -3.91
C VAL A 184 6.12 -15.80 -3.93
N ASP A 185 5.77 -16.94 -3.32
CA ASP A 185 4.37 -17.33 -3.15
C ASP A 185 3.72 -16.54 -2.02
N TYR A 186 3.24 -15.36 -2.36
CA TYR A 186 2.57 -14.47 -1.41
C TYR A 186 1.09 -14.83 -1.16
N LYS A 187 0.49 -15.75 -1.90
CA LYS A 187 -0.95 -16.05 -1.83
C LYS A 187 -1.41 -16.60 -0.48
N PRO A 188 -0.71 -17.61 0.13
CA PRO A 188 -1.07 -18.08 1.47
C PRO A 188 -0.97 -16.96 2.52
N TYR A 189 0.05 -16.12 2.41
CA TYR A 189 0.25 -14.95 3.25
C TYR A 189 -0.90 -13.92 3.11
N ILE A 190 -1.29 -13.57 1.88
CA ILE A 190 -2.42 -12.66 1.64
C ILE A 190 -3.72 -13.24 2.19
N LYS A 191 -3.92 -14.55 2.12
CA LYS A 191 -5.07 -15.21 2.75
C LYS A 191 -5.02 -15.05 4.27
N LEU A 192 -3.88 -15.31 4.90
CA LEU A 192 -3.69 -15.16 6.34
C LEU A 192 -3.98 -13.72 6.81
N VAL A 193 -3.37 -12.72 6.18
CA VAL A 193 -3.61 -11.31 6.54
C VAL A 193 -5.06 -10.92 6.25
N GLY A 194 -5.65 -11.46 5.18
CA GLY A 194 -7.04 -11.22 4.80
C GLY A 194 -8.08 -11.73 5.81
N GLU A 195 -7.71 -12.60 6.74
CA GLU A 195 -8.59 -13.06 7.84
C GLU A 195 -8.73 -12.01 8.97
N ARG A 196 -7.87 -11.00 9.00
CA ARG A 196 -7.94 -9.93 10.00
C ARG A 196 -9.14 -9.02 9.75
N PRO A 197 -9.87 -8.59 10.79
CA PRO A 197 -11.04 -7.71 10.63
C PRO A 197 -10.75 -6.42 9.86
N SER A 198 -9.56 -5.82 10.07
CA SER A 198 -9.10 -4.63 9.35
C SER A 198 -8.97 -4.87 7.85
N ALA A 199 -8.36 -5.99 7.46
CA ALA A 199 -8.19 -6.39 6.07
C ALA A 199 -9.53 -6.70 5.40
N GLN A 200 -10.42 -7.42 6.09
CA GLN A 200 -11.80 -7.69 5.62
C GLN A 200 -12.55 -6.39 5.32
N LYS A 201 -12.50 -5.42 6.26
CA LYS A 201 -13.14 -4.12 6.09
C LYS A 201 -12.60 -3.36 4.88
N VAL A 202 -11.27 -3.33 4.72
CA VAL A 202 -10.62 -2.69 3.57
C VAL A 202 -11.04 -3.35 2.25
N VAL A 203 -11.11 -4.67 2.19
CA VAL A 203 -11.53 -5.41 0.99
C VAL A 203 -13.01 -5.19 0.67
N GLU A 204 -13.87 -5.16 1.70
CA GLU A 204 -15.30 -4.88 1.55
C GLU A 204 -15.52 -3.49 0.96
N ASP A 205 -14.91 -2.48 1.55
CA ASP A 205 -15.06 -1.09 1.11
C ASP A 205 -14.49 -0.86 -0.30
N ARG A 206 -13.39 -1.54 -0.64
CA ARG A 206 -12.86 -1.54 -2.00
C ARG A 206 -13.86 -2.12 -3.00
N LYS A 207 -14.51 -3.24 -2.67
CA LYS A 207 -15.53 -3.85 -3.53
C LYS A 207 -16.72 -2.92 -3.71
N ALA A 208 -17.20 -2.31 -2.63
CA ALA A 208 -18.30 -1.35 -2.67
C ALA A 208 -17.96 -0.13 -3.54
N GLU A 209 -16.74 0.42 -3.42
CA GLU A 209 -16.31 1.56 -4.23
C GLU A 209 -16.17 1.20 -5.72
N MET A 210 -15.72 -0.02 -6.05
CA MET A 210 -15.61 -0.48 -7.45
C MET A 210 -16.95 -0.65 -8.15
N THR A 211 -18.01 -0.93 -7.40
CA THR A 211 -19.37 -1.08 -7.91
C THR A 211 -20.18 0.23 -7.90
N ARG A 212 -19.59 1.30 -7.36
CA ARG A 212 -20.22 2.62 -7.29
C ARG A 212 -20.46 3.18 -8.69
N PRO A 213 -21.69 3.69 -8.99
CA PRO A 213 -21.94 4.35 -10.26
C PRO A 213 -20.94 5.48 -10.50
N LYS A 214 -20.42 5.59 -11.72
CA LYS A 214 -19.60 6.74 -12.13
C LYS A 214 -20.55 7.94 -12.26
N THR A 215 -20.60 8.78 -11.25
CA THR A 215 -21.26 10.09 -11.30
C THR A 215 -20.32 11.12 -11.86
#